data_347bd93945477523a2ea597e1ae8987e
#
_entry.id   347bd93945477523a2ea597e1ae8987e
#
_cell.length_a   1.000
_cell.length_b   1.000
_cell.length_c   1.000
_cell.angle_alpha   90.00
_cell.angle_beta   90.00
_cell.angle_gamma   90.00
#
_symmetry.space_group_name_H-M   'P 1'
#
loop_
_entity.id
_entity.type
_entity.pdbx_description
1 polymer ?
#
loop_
_entity_poly.entity_id
_entity_poly.type
_entity_poly.pdbx_seq_one_letter_code
_entity_poly.pdbx_strand_id
1 'polypeptide(L)'
;GFDEQPLCLSKEEVRFPKKAVATDGTLQIVVNDGFYMQGVRVELCLREGSACQFDEAFPQGYTTACKQKFIARKLVAISPGKNPVRPIAVKDFLIPSCCVCTVTPNSINSRIDRGSRPSH
;
A
#
# COMPACT_ATOMS: atom_id res chain seq x y z
N GLY A 1 -0.31 6.19 30.16
CA GLY A 1 -0.86 5.05 29.54
C GLY A 1 0.19 4.08 29.09
N PHE A 2 -0.27 3.09 28.43
CA PHE A 2 0.63 2.11 27.92
C PHE A 2 1.07 2.50 26.53
N ASP A 3 2.34 2.27 26.29
CA ASP A 3 2.87 2.53 24.98
C ASP A 3 2.53 1.35 24.10
N GLU A 4 1.81 1.62 23.05
CA GLU A 4 1.55 0.62 22.04
C GLU A 4 2.74 0.59 21.10
N GLN A 5 3.18 -0.62 20.79
CA GLN A 5 4.31 -0.80 19.90
C GLN A 5 3.79 -1.39 18.61
N PRO A 6 3.96 -0.70 17.49
CA PRO A 6 3.56 -1.26 16.22
C PRO A 6 4.46 -2.42 15.84
N LEU A 7 3.90 -3.41 15.16
CA LEU A 7 4.71 -4.52 14.69
C LEU A 7 5.56 -4.13 13.49
N CYS A 8 5.14 -3.12 12.73
CA CYS A 8 5.93 -2.61 11.61
C CYS A 8 6.02 -1.10 11.72
N LEU A 9 7.23 -0.59 11.62
CA LEU A 9 7.44 0.85 11.70
C LEU A 9 7.04 1.51 10.40
N SER A 10 6.42 2.67 10.51
CA SER A 10 5.94 3.41 9.36
C SER A 10 6.07 4.91 9.63
N LYS A 11 5.92 5.69 8.57
CA LYS A 11 5.83 7.14 8.71
C LYS A 11 4.63 7.62 7.93
N GLU A 12 4.02 8.68 8.43
CA GLU A 12 2.87 9.30 7.80
C GLU A 12 3.27 10.61 7.22
N GLU A 13 2.71 10.93 6.06
CA GLU A 13 2.90 12.24 5.46
C GLU A 13 1.72 12.57 4.57
N VAL A 14 1.60 13.83 4.21
CA VAL A 14 0.58 14.28 3.27
C VAL A 14 1.30 14.60 1.96
N ARG A 15 0.78 14.08 0.87
CA ARG A 15 1.34 14.31 -0.45
C ARG A 15 0.32 14.98 -1.34
N PHE A 16 0.82 15.81 -2.25
CA PHE A 16 0.01 16.49 -3.25
C PHE A 16 0.51 16.05 -4.61
N PRO A 17 0.03 14.89 -5.10
CA PRO A 17 0.56 14.35 -6.34
C PRO A 17 0.21 15.24 -7.52
N LYS A 18 1.11 15.32 -8.50
CA LYS A 18 0.85 16.07 -9.72
C LYS A 18 0.71 15.17 -10.93
N LYS A 19 1.35 14.03 -10.92
CA LYS A 19 1.18 13.01 -11.95
C LYS A 19 1.12 11.67 -11.27
N ALA A 20 0.27 10.81 -11.75
CA ALA A 20 0.16 9.47 -11.19
C ALA A 20 -0.51 8.57 -12.21
N VAL A 21 -0.29 7.27 -12.03
CA VAL A 21 -0.95 6.26 -12.85
C VAL A 21 -2.21 5.83 -12.13
N ALA A 22 -3.35 5.99 -12.80
CA ALA A 22 -4.63 5.59 -12.24
C ALA A 22 -4.74 4.06 -12.23
N THR A 23 -5.74 3.56 -11.52
CA THR A 23 -5.91 2.11 -11.41
C THR A 23 -6.23 1.46 -12.76
N ASP A 24 -6.69 2.24 -13.74
CA ASP A 24 -6.92 1.71 -15.08
C ASP A 24 -5.65 1.67 -15.93
N GLY A 25 -4.52 2.02 -15.35
CA GLY A 25 -3.24 1.96 -16.06
C GLY A 25 -2.88 3.22 -16.83
N THR A 26 -3.72 4.24 -16.82
CA THR A 26 -3.44 5.45 -17.59
C THR A 26 -2.70 6.47 -16.74
N LEU A 27 -1.76 7.17 -17.38
CA LEU A 27 -1.07 8.28 -16.74
C LEU A 27 -1.99 9.48 -16.72
N GLN A 28 -2.13 10.09 -15.57
CA GLN A 28 -3.03 11.21 -15.36
C GLN A 28 -2.28 12.37 -14.75
N ILE A 29 -2.74 13.58 -15.06
CA ILE A 29 -2.31 14.77 -14.35
C ILE A 29 -3.30 15.02 -13.25
N VAL A 30 -2.84 14.95 -12.00
CA VAL A 30 -3.72 15.20 -10.87
C VAL A 30 -3.78 16.70 -10.64
N VAL A 31 -4.98 17.22 -10.43
CA VAL A 31 -5.16 18.65 -10.33
C VAL A 31 -4.66 19.11 -8.96
N ASN A 32 -3.51 19.78 -8.95
CA ASN A 32 -2.92 20.35 -7.75
C ASN A 32 -2.18 21.60 -8.21
N ASP A 33 -2.91 22.69 -8.40
CA ASP A 33 -2.37 23.85 -9.07
C ASP A 33 -2.30 25.10 -8.19
N GLY A 34 -2.51 24.94 -6.91
CA GLY A 34 -2.46 26.08 -6.01
C GLY A 34 -3.80 26.71 -5.74
N PHE A 35 -4.73 26.60 -6.68
CA PHE A 35 -6.10 27.05 -6.46
C PHE A 35 -6.96 25.90 -5.99
N TYR A 36 -6.73 24.72 -6.52
CA TYR A 36 -7.42 23.54 -6.13
C TYR A 36 -6.39 22.51 -5.71
N MET A 37 -6.42 22.13 -4.46
CA MET A 37 -5.39 21.26 -3.89
C MET A 37 -6.02 19.97 -3.41
N GLN A 38 -5.39 18.86 -3.75
CA GLN A 38 -5.83 17.55 -3.32
C GLN A 38 -4.70 16.88 -2.58
N GLY A 39 -4.78 16.89 -1.26
CA GLY A 39 -3.80 16.23 -0.43
C GLY A 39 -4.26 14.84 -0.09
N VAL A 40 -3.35 13.88 -0.13
CA VAL A 40 -3.63 12.52 0.29
C VAL A 40 -2.69 12.17 1.43
N ARG A 41 -3.27 11.57 2.46
CA ARG A 41 -2.49 11.10 3.57
C ARG A 41 -1.99 9.71 3.23
N VAL A 42 -0.69 9.52 3.38
CA VAL A 42 -0.07 8.23 3.08
C VAL A 42 0.67 7.74 4.31
N GLU A 43 0.76 6.43 4.42
CA GLU A 43 1.55 5.81 5.46
C GLU A 43 2.47 4.80 4.79
N LEU A 44 3.77 4.96 5.00
CA LEU A 44 4.79 4.20 4.28
C LEU A 44 5.56 3.33 5.25
N CYS A 45 5.76 2.07 4.86
CA CYS A 45 6.65 1.20 5.61
C CYS A 45 8.06 1.80 5.62
N LEU A 46 8.69 1.82 6.79
CA LEU A 46 10.08 2.23 6.86
C LEU A 46 10.99 1.13 6.34
N ARG A 47 10.60 -0.14 6.52
CA ARG A 47 11.42 -1.27 6.10
C ARG A 47 10.52 -2.33 5.50
N GLU A 48 10.01 -2.04 4.35
CA GLU A 48 9.16 -3.01 3.67
C GLU A 48 9.95 -4.28 3.40
N GLY A 49 9.33 -5.43 3.68
CA GLY A 49 9.95 -6.72 3.47
C GLY A 49 10.75 -7.24 4.63
N SER A 50 11.04 -6.42 5.63
CA SER A 50 11.81 -6.88 6.77
C SER A 50 10.91 -7.60 7.76
N ALA A 51 11.52 -8.37 8.67
CA ALA A 51 10.77 -9.04 9.71
C ALA A 51 10.06 -8.01 10.59
N CYS A 52 8.93 -8.40 11.11
CA CYS A 52 8.17 -7.55 12.03
C CYS A 52 8.91 -7.44 13.36
N GLN A 53 8.61 -6.38 14.10
CA GLN A 53 9.14 -6.26 15.45
C GLN A 53 8.61 -7.41 16.28
N PHE A 54 9.42 -7.87 17.20
CA PHE A 54 9.06 -8.99 18.08
C PHE A 54 8.87 -10.28 17.30
N ASP A 55 9.60 -10.41 16.18
CA ASP A 55 9.51 -11.59 15.35
C ASP A 55 9.81 -12.87 16.14
N GLU A 56 10.72 -12.79 17.08
CA GLU A 56 11.11 -13.96 17.85
C GLU A 56 10.01 -14.45 18.79
N ALA A 57 8.98 -13.64 19.02
CA ALA A 57 7.84 -14.06 19.85
C ALA A 57 6.83 -14.88 19.08
N PHE A 58 6.98 -14.97 17.77
CA PHE A 58 6.07 -15.76 16.95
C PHE A 58 6.46 -17.22 16.98
N PRO A 59 5.51 -18.12 16.76
CA PRO A 59 5.84 -19.55 16.79
C PRO A 59 6.86 -19.92 15.73
N GLN A 60 7.63 -20.95 16.03
CA GLN A 60 8.56 -21.49 15.04
C GLN A 60 7.80 -22.00 13.84
N GLY A 61 8.44 -21.92 12.68
CA GLY A 61 7.81 -22.38 11.44
C GLY A 61 7.05 -21.29 10.73
N TYR A 62 7.09 -20.08 11.23
CA TYR A 62 6.43 -18.95 10.58
C TYR A 62 7.44 -17.85 10.32
N THR A 63 7.18 -17.13 9.26
CA THR A 63 8.00 -15.97 8.86
C THR A 63 7.13 -14.74 8.87
N THR A 64 7.63 -13.66 9.42
CA THR A 64 6.92 -12.40 9.41
C THR A 64 7.56 -11.45 8.43
N ALA A 65 6.77 -10.56 7.89
CA ALA A 65 7.28 -9.53 7.00
C ALA A 65 6.37 -8.30 7.06
N CYS A 66 6.97 -7.15 7.00
CA CYS A 66 6.23 -5.90 6.91
C CYS A 66 5.88 -5.64 5.46
N LYS A 67 4.61 -5.40 5.19
CA LYS A 67 4.13 -5.19 3.82
C LYS A 67 3.35 -3.91 3.71
N GLN A 68 3.60 -3.21 2.63
CA GLN A 68 2.89 -2.00 2.30
C GLN A 68 1.53 -2.35 1.73
N LYS A 69 0.49 -1.76 2.30
CA LYS A 69 -0.87 -1.88 1.78
C LYS A 69 -1.27 -0.59 1.11
N PHE A 70 -2.17 -0.71 0.16
CA PHE A 70 -2.65 0.42 -0.64
C PHE A 70 -4.16 0.48 -0.59
N ILE A 71 -4.68 1.66 -0.82
CA ILE A 71 -6.12 1.87 -0.88
C ILE A 71 -6.41 2.75 -2.09
N ALA A 72 -7.54 2.51 -2.73
CA ALA A 72 -7.94 3.33 -3.86
C ALA A 72 -8.56 4.62 -3.35
N ARG A 73 -8.11 5.75 -3.91
CA ARG A 73 -8.64 7.07 -3.56
C ARG A 73 -9.01 7.77 -4.85
N LYS A 74 -10.11 8.49 -4.81
CA LYS A 74 -10.60 9.22 -5.97
C LYS A 74 -9.99 10.61 -5.98
N LEU A 75 -9.40 10.97 -7.09
CA LEU A 75 -8.84 12.30 -7.27
C LEU A 75 -9.28 12.87 -8.61
N VAL A 76 -9.39 14.17 -8.65
CA VAL A 76 -9.73 14.88 -9.87
C VAL A 76 -8.48 14.95 -10.74
N ALA A 77 -8.61 14.56 -12.00
CA ALA A 77 -7.47 14.41 -12.88
C ALA A 77 -7.81 14.79 -14.31
N ILE A 78 -6.77 15.01 -15.08
CA ILE A 78 -6.86 15.34 -16.51
C ILE A 78 -5.95 14.39 -17.23
N SER A 79 -6.46 13.76 -18.30
CA SER A 79 -5.65 12.88 -19.13
C SER A 79 -4.75 13.72 -20.03
N PRO A 80 -3.44 13.50 -20.00
CA PRO A 80 -2.52 14.30 -20.80
C PRO A 80 -2.55 13.89 -22.27
N GLY A 81 -2.08 14.77 -23.12
CA GLY A 81 -1.82 14.45 -24.52
C GLY A 81 -3.03 14.35 -25.40
N LYS A 82 -4.19 14.72 -24.94
CA LYS A 82 -5.39 14.63 -25.74
C LYS A 82 -5.71 15.96 -26.37
N ASN A 83 -6.94 16.08 -26.83
CA ASN A 83 -7.43 17.30 -27.46
C ASN A 83 -7.26 18.47 -26.53
N PRO A 84 -7.24 19.69 -27.07
CA PRO A 84 -7.13 20.87 -26.22
C PRO A 84 -8.23 20.96 -25.16
N VAL A 85 -9.41 20.46 -25.48
CA VAL A 85 -10.48 20.43 -24.48
C VAL A 85 -10.57 19.02 -23.96
N ARG A 86 -10.03 18.79 -22.80
CA ARG A 86 -10.09 17.49 -22.16
C ARG A 86 -10.96 17.58 -20.94
N PRO A 87 -11.83 16.61 -20.76
CA PRO A 87 -12.67 16.62 -19.58
C PRO A 87 -11.83 16.37 -18.33
N ILE A 88 -12.18 17.06 -17.28
CA ILE A 88 -11.71 16.76 -15.97
C ILE A 88 -12.53 15.57 -15.51
N ALA A 89 -11.86 14.56 -14.99
CA ALA A 89 -12.53 13.35 -14.56
C ALA A 89 -12.06 12.95 -13.18
N VAL A 90 -12.87 12.18 -12.50
CA VAL A 90 -12.49 11.59 -11.22
C VAL A 90 -11.96 10.21 -11.53
N LYS A 91 -10.73 9.96 -11.11
CA LYS A 91 -10.07 8.68 -11.33
C LYS A 91 -9.63 8.09 -10.00
N ASP A 92 -9.50 6.77 -9.98
CA ASP A 92 -9.02 6.06 -8.80
C ASP A 92 -7.51 5.87 -8.88
N PHE A 93 -6.86 6.12 -7.76
CA PHE A 93 -5.42 5.95 -7.64
C PHE A 93 -5.12 5.11 -6.42
N LEU A 94 -4.10 4.25 -6.52
CA LEU A 94 -3.65 3.48 -5.36
C LEU A 94 -2.72 4.32 -4.53
N ILE A 95 -3.09 4.48 -3.26
CA ILE A 95 -2.35 5.31 -2.32
C ILE A 95 -1.83 4.42 -1.20
N PRO A 96 -0.56 4.56 -0.80
CA PRO A 96 -0.06 3.78 0.35
C PRO A 96 -0.86 4.09 1.59
N SER A 97 -1.48 3.08 2.18
CA SER A 97 -2.42 3.30 3.28
C SER A 97 -1.85 2.92 4.63
N CYS A 98 -1.14 1.81 4.72
CA CYS A 98 -0.59 1.38 6.00
C CYS A 98 0.46 0.32 5.79
N CYS A 99 1.24 0.10 6.84
CA CYS A 99 2.26 -0.94 6.86
C CYS A 99 1.78 -2.02 7.83
N VAL A 100 1.63 -3.24 7.34
CA VAL A 100 1.07 -4.31 8.14
C VAL A 100 2.07 -5.45 8.26
N CYS A 101 1.96 -6.16 9.37
CA CYS A 101 2.76 -7.36 9.59
C CYS A 101 2.01 -8.55 9.04
N THR A 102 2.64 -9.28 8.13
CA THR A 102 2.07 -10.52 7.62
C THR A 102 2.84 -11.68 8.21
N VAL A 103 2.10 -12.76 8.48
CA VAL A 103 2.67 -13.97 9.07
C VAL A 103 2.34 -15.11 8.12
N THR A 104 3.38 -15.77 7.62
CA THR A 104 3.18 -16.87 6.68
C THR A 104 3.92 -18.10 7.16
N PRO A 105 3.36 -19.29 6.91
CA PRO A 105 4.10 -20.50 7.23
C PRO A 105 5.31 -20.64 6.32
N ASN A 106 6.37 -21.21 6.87
CA ASN A 106 7.55 -21.47 6.07
C ASN A 106 7.23 -22.53 5.01
N SER A 107 8.05 -22.58 3.98
CA SER A 107 7.76 -23.47 2.85
C SER A 107 7.66 -24.92 3.27
N ILE A 108 8.46 -25.37 4.25
CA ILE A 108 8.35 -26.73 4.73
C ILE A 108 6.99 -26.96 5.37
N ASN A 109 6.52 -26.04 6.17
CA ASN A 109 5.21 -26.16 6.77
C ASN A 109 4.12 -26.19 5.71
N SER A 110 4.26 -25.35 4.70
CA SER A 110 3.29 -25.32 3.62
C SER A 110 3.23 -26.65 2.90
N ARG A 111 4.38 -27.26 2.65
CA ARG A 111 4.40 -28.54 1.97
C ARG A 111 3.77 -29.63 2.80
N ILE A 112 4.03 -29.62 4.09
CA ILE A 112 3.43 -30.60 4.97
C ILE A 112 1.92 -30.45 4.97
N ASP A 113 1.43 -29.24 5.04
CA ASP A 113 0.00 -29.00 5.00
C ASP A 113 -0.61 -29.52 3.72
N ARG A 114 0.01 -29.24 2.60
CA ARG A 114 -0.51 -29.72 1.33
C ARG A 114 -0.49 -31.24 1.26
N GLY A 115 0.54 -31.84 1.82
CA GLY A 115 0.60 -33.28 1.85
C GLY A 115 -0.50 -33.91 2.67
N SER A 116 -0.88 -33.26 3.75
CA SER A 116 -1.92 -33.80 4.59
C SER A 116 -3.32 -33.49 4.09
N ARG A 117 -3.45 -32.68 3.07
CA ARG A 117 -4.74 -32.37 2.49
C ARG A 117 -4.71 -32.68 1.02
N PRO A 118 -4.83 -33.94 0.71
CA PRO A 118 -4.59 -34.34 -0.67
C PRO A 118 -5.54 -33.75 -1.68
N SER A 119 -6.64 -33.31 -1.27
CA SER A 119 -7.64 -32.90 -2.24
C SER A 119 -7.67 -31.41 -2.41
N HIS A 120 -6.71 -30.75 -1.97
CA HIS A 120 -6.82 -29.38 -2.14
C HIS A 120 -7.16 -28.91 -3.42
#